data_f44d7e1e16578b48118343d2adc6366a
#
_entry.id   f44d7e1e16578b48118343d2adc6366a
#
_cell.length_a   1.000
_cell.length_b   1.000
_cell.length_c   1.000
_cell.angle_alpha   90.00
_cell.angle_beta   90.00
_cell.angle_gamma   90.00
#
_symmetry.space_group_name_H-M   'P 1'
#
loop_
_entity.id
_entity.type
_entity.pdbx_description
1 polymer ?
#
loop_
_entity_poly.entity_id
_entity_poly.type
_entity_poly.pdbx_seq_one_letter_code
_entity_poly.pdbx_strand_id
1 'polypeptide(L)'
;GGDDRARASRTRAGTMPTMREELTVPAPVDTAAIEFTKTPFVPASTPKKIRSVRFSLMSSAEIGRAGTFHVFERNLYQMPQRTPMPNGILDARMGTTDKRGAECATCRGSMVDCAGHFGYIKLELPVFHIGYFKNIINVLQCVCKGCSRILLSEEDQAMFLRRYRNPKIEMNQRRALHKKLSDKCKRCRICPHCGDYNGVTKRAGQTLKIMHEKYSKNQSLLEDFMKEFETALKYNEQLRASLPKVQDDLNPIRVLGLLQRITDQDCELLDIADRPEHLLLTHLPVPPCCIRPSVEMDGVSGSNEDDITMKLIQIIEVNNVLRQGLDKGLAINNLMEHWDFLQIQCAMYINSELPGLSLQYQGPGKPLRGFVQRLKGKQGRFRGNLSGKRVDFSARTVISP
;
A
#
# COMPACT_ATOMS: atom_id res chain seq x y z
N GLY A 1 48.43 -39.26 -37.86
CA GLY A 1 47.03 -39.23 -37.49
C GLY A 1 46.81 -38.56 -36.16
N GLY A 2 46.27 -37.43 -36.13
CA GLY A 2 45.91 -36.73 -34.89
C GLY A 2 44.69 -35.83 -35.16
N ASP A 3 43.55 -36.24 -34.67
CA ASP A 3 42.29 -35.50 -34.72
C ASP A 3 42.27 -34.38 -33.71
N ASP A 4 42.26 -33.15 -34.16
CA ASP A 4 41.92 -31.99 -33.36
C ASP A 4 40.44 -31.65 -33.51
N ARG A 5 39.62 -32.04 -32.51
CA ARG A 5 38.21 -31.65 -32.37
C ARG A 5 38.13 -30.32 -31.65
N ALA A 6 37.75 -29.29 -32.40
CA ALA A 6 37.36 -28.01 -31.89
C ALA A 6 36.18 -28.12 -30.89
N ARG A 7 36.39 -27.80 -29.62
CA ARG A 7 35.38 -27.61 -28.60
C ARG A 7 34.76 -26.21 -28.75
N ALA A 8 33.57 -26.17 -29.29
CA ALA A 8 32.73 -24.96 -29.22
C ALA A 8 32.31 -24.69 -27.77
N SER A 9 32.80 -23.58 -27.21
CA SER A 9 32.37 -23.07 -25.91
C SER A 9 30.94 -22.55 -26.03
N ARG A 10 29.97 -23.31 -25.50
CA ARG A 10 28.61 -22.79 -25.23
C ARG A 10 28.70 -21.81 -24.06
N THR A 11 28.59 -20.53 -24.32
CA THR A 11 28.30 -19.51 -23.33
C THR A 11 26.93 -19.81 -22.72
N ARG A 12 26.96 -20.24 -21.46
CA ARG A 12 25.73 -20.32 -20.63
C ARG A 12 25.17 -18.91 -20.49
N ALA A 13 23.96 -18.70 -21.02
CA ALA A 13 23.14 -17.55 -20.67
C ALA A 13 22.92 -17.57 -19.16
N GLY A 14 23.46 -16.58 -18.47
CA GLY A 14 23.22 -16.40 -17.04
C GLY A 14 21.75 -16.06 -16.81
N THR A 15 20.99 -17.03 -16.37
CA THR A 15 19.66 -16.84 -15.78
C THR A 15 19.84 -15.95 -14.56
N MET A 16 19.21 -14.77 -14.56
CA MET A 16 19.10 -13.98 -13.33
C MET A 16 18.39 -14.83 -12.27
N PRO A 17 18.90 -14.87 -11.04
CA PRO A 17 18.25 -15.61 -9.97
C PRO A 17 16.89 -14.96 -9.70
N THR A 18 15.83 -15.74 -9.85
CA THR A 18 14.48 -15.37 -9.44
C THR A 18 14.49 -15.18 -7.92
N MET A 19 13.87 -14.09 -7.43
CA MET A 19 13.82 -13.70 -6.01
C MET A 19 13.21 -14.77 -5.07
N ARG A 20 12.95 -15.99 -5.54
CA ARG A 20 12.44 -17.10 -4.73
C ARG A 20 13.52 -17.93 -4.04
N GLU A 21 14.79 -17.84 -4.44
CA GLU A 21 15.85 -18.71 -3.92
C GLU A 21 16.60 -18.17 -2.71
N GLU A 22 16.39 -16.90 -2.30
CA GLU A 22 17.13 -16.33 -1.16
C GLU A 22 16.34 -16.32 0.17
N LEU A 23 15.16 -16.90 0.22
CA LEU A 23 14.40 -17.12 1.45
C LEU A 23 14.54 -18.58 1.92
N THR A 24 15.77 -19.05 2.04
CA THR A 24 16.01 -20.23 2.86
C THR A 24 15.67 -19.88 4.31
N VAL A 25 14.57 -20.43 4.81
CA VAL A 25 14.26 -20.45 6.24
C VAL A 25 15.51 -20.97 6.94
N PRO A 26 16.10 -20.23 7.90
CA PRO A 26 17.24 -20.74 8.63
C PRO A 26 16.82 -22.06 9.29
N ALA A 27 17.70 -23.06 9.19
CA ALA A 27 17.50 -24.35 9.83
C ALA A 27 17.09 -24.13 11.29
N PRO A 28 16.19 -24.96 11.85
CA PRO A 28 15.77 -24.80 13.23
C PRO A 28 17.01 -24.79 14.13
N VAL A 29 17.19 -23.68 14.84
CA VAL A 29 18.26 -23.51 15.80
C VAL A 29 18.05 -24.55 16.90
N ASP A 30 19.07 -25.35 17.16
CA ASP A 30 19.05 -26.36 18.21
C ASP A 30 18.86 -25.64 19.56
N THR A 31 17.66 -25.66 20.08
CA THR A 31 17.26 -24.93 21.31
C THR A 31 17.93 -25.43 22.57
N ALA A 32 18.58 -26.62 22.52
CA ALA A 32 19.30 -27.20 23.63
C ALA A 32 20.62 -26.48 23.99
N ALA A 33 21.13 -25.61 23.12
CA ALA A 33 22.40 -24.88 23.32
C ALA A 33 22.22 -23.39 23.67
N ILE A 34 21.02 -22.92 23.94
CA ILE A 34 20.79 -21.51 24.25
C ILE A 34 21.00 -21.27 25.75
N GLU A 35 22.15 -20.71 26.12
CA GLU A 35 22.32 -20.17 27.48
C GLU A 35 21.43 -18.95 27.65
N PHE A 36 20.56 -18.99 28.68
CA PHE A 36 19.71 -17.84 29.03
C PHE A 36 20.58 -16.72 29.64
N THR A 37 20.95 -15.77 28.82
CA THR A 37 21.54 -14.51 29.28
C THR A 37 20.47 -13.42 29.34
N LYS A 38 20.66 -12.38 30.17
CA LYS A 38 19.75 -11.21 30.28
C LYS A 38 19.50 -10.50 28.93
N THR A 39 20.38 -10.65 28.00
CA THR A 39 20.23 -10.20 26.59
C THR A 39 20.41 -11.43 25.70
N PRO A 40 19.36 -11.92 25.04
CA PRO A 40 19.47 -13.06 24.14
C PRO A 40 20.31 -12.67 22.92
N PHE A 41 21.60 -12.88 23.03
CA PHE A 41 22.54 -12.74 21.92
C PHE A 41 22.78 -14.12 21.33
N VAL A 42 22.28 -14.36 20.13
CA VAL A 42 22.63 -15.54 19.36
C VAL A 42 23.81 -15.19 18.47
N PRO A 43 25.03 -15.69 18.75
CA PRO A 43 26.17 -15.44 17.91
C PRO A 43 25.92 -16.04 16.51
N ALA A 44 25.98 -15.22 15.48
CA ALA A 44 25.91 -15.73 14.11
C ALA A 44 27.14 -16.58 13.84
N SER A 45 26.97 -17.84 13.41
CA SER A 45 28.05 -18.76 13.07
C SER A 45 28.97 -18.25 11.93
N THR A 46 28.46 -17.34 11.11
CA THR A 46 29.19 -16.67 10.04
C THR A 46 28.94 -15.17 10.06
N PRO A 47 30.00 -14.32 9.94
CA PRO A 47 29.82 -12.89 9.89
C PRO A 47 29.05 -12.50 8.62
N LYS A 48 27.87 -11.89 8.79
CA LYS A 48 27.06 -11.37 7.69
C LYS A 48 27.27 -9.87 7.56
N LYS A 49 27.55 -9.39 6.33
CA LYS A 49 27.66 -7.96 6.03
C LYS A 49 26.43 -7.53 5.24
N ILE A 50 25.84 -6.39 5.61
CA ILE A 50 24.76 -5.78 4.81
C ILE A 50 25.37 -5.30 3.50
N ARG A 51 24.94 -5.86 2.38
CA ARG A 51 25.36 -5.46 1.02
C ARG A 51 24.56 -4.27 0.51
N SER A 52 23.26 -4.30 0.73
CA SER A 52 22.35 -3.23 0.29
C SER A 52 21.09 -3.22 1.12
N VAL A 53 20.45 -2.06 1.19
CA VAL A 53 19.13 -1.87 1.78
C VAL A 53 18.19 -1.41 0.68
N ARG A 54 17.09 -2.13 0.46
CA ARG A 54 16.09 -1.81 -0.55
C ARG A 54 14.77 -1.45 0.12
N PHE A 55 14.22 -0.31 -0.25
CA PHE A 55 12.88 0.09 0.16
C PHE A 55 11.88 -0.35 -0.91
N SER A 56 10.87 -1.11 -0.52
CA SER A 56 9.79 -1.58 -1.39
C SER A 56 8.44 -1.50 -0.68
N LEU A 57 7.36 -1.70 -1.42
CA LEU A 57 6.04 -1.91 -0.84
C LEU A 57 5.95 -3.36 -0.36
N MET A 58 5.33 -3.56 0.79
CA MET A 58 5.04 -4.89 1.30
C MET A 58 3.80 -5.45 0.59
N SER A 59 3.91 -6.69 0.14
CA SER A 59 2.75 -7.46 -0.33
C SER A 59 1.81 -7.82 0.83
N SER A 60 0.57 -8.18 0.52
CA SER A 60 -0.39 -8.66 1.53
C SER A 60 0.14 -9.86 2.33
N ALA A 61 0.84 -10.77 1.66
CA ALA A 61 1.45 -11.94 2.29
C ALA A 61 2.61 -11.56 3.21
N GLU A 62 3.41 -10.55 2.85
CA GLU A 62 4.50 -10.04 3.70
C GLU A 62 3.95 -9.31 4.92
N ILE A 63 2.90 -8.50 4.75
CA ILE A 63 2.21 -7.84 5.88
C ILE A 63 1.65 -8.88 6.84
N GLY A 64 1.00 -9.95 6.32
CA GLY A 64 0.48 -11.04 7.14
C GLY A 64 1.57 -11.82 7.88
N ARG A 65 2.75 -12.00 7.28
CA ARG A 65 3.91 -12.65 7.94
C ARG A 65 4.61 -11.75 8.96
N ALA A 66 4.70 -10.46 8.68
CA ALA A 66 5.29 -9.49 9.61
C ALA A 66 4.37 -9.19 10.81
N GLY A 67 3.05 -9.30 10.61
CA GLY A 67 2.05 -9.11 11.65
C GLY A 67 1.86 -10.36 12.51
N THR A 68 1.83 -10.18 13.83
CA THR A 68 1.65 -11.28 14.79
C THR A 68 0.25 -11.86 14.76
N PHE A 69 -0.77 -11.03 14.50
CA PHE A 69 -2.17 -11.46 14.47
C PHE A 69 -3.07 -10.47 13.71
N HIS A 70 -4.26 -10.92 13.34
CA HIS A 70 -5.30 -10.12 12.71
C HIS A 70 -6.08 -9.30 13.74
N VAL A 71 -6.10 -7.98 13.57
CA VAL A 71 -6.84 -7.02 14.38
C VAL A 71 -8.19 -6.76 13.73
N PHE A 72 -9.29 -7.05 14.41
CA PHE A 72 -10.65 -6.86 13.90
C PHE A 72 -11.62 -6.29 14.93
N GLU A 73 -11.23 -6.27 16.20
CA GLU A 73 -12.08 -5.75 17.28
C GLU A 73 -11.84 -4.25 17.46
N ARG A 74 -12.93 -3.46 17.46
CA ARG A 74 -12.87 -2.01 17.60
C ARG A 74 -12.73 -1.54 19.04
N ASN A 75 -13.25 -2.33 19.99
CA ASN A 75 -13.20 -1.99 21.40
C ASN A 75 -11.78 -2.03 21.92
N LEU A 76 -11.38 -1.01 22.67
CA LEU A 76 -10.01 -0.92 23.18
C LEU A 76 -9.84 -1.76 24.43
N TYR A 77 -10.84 -1.73 25.31
CA TYR A 77 -10.80 -2.33 26.64
C TYR A 77 -12.01 -3.21 26.90
N GLN A 78 -11.79 -4.27 27.67
CA GLN A 78 -12.84 -5.11 28.21
C GLN A 78 -13.25 -4.59 29.59
N MET A 79 -14.53 -4.30 29.77
CA MET A 79 -15.09 -3.83 31.03
C MET A 79 -15.52 -5.04 31.90
N PRO A 80 -15.49 -4.96 33.24
CA PRO A 80 -15.18 -3.79 34.09
C PRO A 80 -13.70 -3.60 34.39
N GLN A 81 -12.86 -4.60 34.14
CA GLN A 81 -11.45 -4.62 34.58
C GLN A 81 -10.53 -3.72 33.75
N ARG A 82 -11.04 -3.15 32.65
CA ARG A 82 -10.29 -2.30 31.71
C ARG A 82 -9.02 -2.97 31.17
N THR A 83 -9.07 -4.27 30.98
CA THR A 83 -7.99 -5.01 30.32
C THR A 83 -8.04 -4.79 28.80
N PRO A 84 -6.89 -4.76 28.10
CA PRO A 84 -6.87 -4.65 26.64
C PRO A 84 -7.71 -5.74 25.98
N MET A 85 -8.55 -5.36 25.00
CA MET A 85 -9.43 -6.30 24.31
C MET A 85 -8.61 -7.26 23.44
N PRO A 86 -8.80 -8.59 23.54
CA PRO A 86 -8.16 -9.55 22.65
C PRO A 86 -8.53 -9.31 21.19
N ASN A 87 -7.57 -9.44 20.27
CA ASN A 87 -7.71 -9.12 18.85
C ASN A 87 -8.11 -7.65 18.58
N GLY A 88 -7.98 -6.80 19.59
CA GLY A 88 -8.19 -5.36 19.50
C GLY A 88 -6.91 -4.61 19.16
N ILE A 89 -7.05 -3.29 19.04
CA ILE A 89 -5.96 -2.38 18.68
C ILE A 89 -4.90 -2.26 19.78
N LEU A 90 -5.27 -2.47 21.04
CA LEU A 90 -4.36 -2.41 22.21
C LEU A 90 -3.97 -3.79 22.75
N ASP A 91 -4.13 -4.84 21.96
CA ASP A 91 -3.81 -6.21 22.37
C ASP A 91 -2.36 -6.32 22.86
N ALA A 92 -2.16 -7.00 24.00
CA ALA A 92 -0.87 -7.20 24.65
C ALA A 92 0.18 -7.91 23.76
N ARG A 93 -0.24 -8.57 22.69
CA ARG A 93 0.68 -9.17 21.69
C ARG A 93 1.42 -8.13 20.85
N MET A 94 0.95 -6.88 20.78
CA MET A 94 1.66 -5.79 20.08
C MET A 94 2.66 -5.03 20.97
N GLY A 95 2.75 -5.40 22.22
CA GLY A 95 3.57 -4.74 23.22
C GLY A 95 2.74 -4.31 24.42
N THR A 96 3.40 -4.03 25.52
CA THR A 96 2.73 -3.58 26.73
C THR A 96 2.64 -2.05 26.78
N THR A 97 1.50 -1.55 27.24
CA THR A 97 1.27 -0.13 27.52
C THR A 97 1.37 0.19 29.00
N ASP A 98 1.36 -0.84 29.87
CA ASP A 98 1.38 -0.70 31.32
C ASP A 98 2.81 -0.62 31.84
N LYS A 99 3.08 0.41 32.66
CA LYS A 99 4.36 0.61 33.36
C LYS A 99 4.52 -0.30 34.59
N ARG A 100 3.44 -0.92 35.08
CA ARG A 100 3.37 -1.64 36.36
C ARG A 100 3.66 -3.13 36.25
N GLY A 101 4.46 -3.56 35.27
CA GLY A 101 4.95 -4.94 35.21
C GLY A 101 4.19 -5.87 34.26
N ALA A 102 3.31 -5.35 33.40
CA ALA A 102 2.74 -6.17 32.33
C ALA A 102 3.82 -6.53 31.31
N GLU A 103 3.89 -7.81 30.99
CA GLU A 103 4.81 -8.34 29.97
C GLU A 103 4.13 -8.40 28.60
N CYS A 104 4.92 -8.23 27.55
CA CYS A 104 4.45 -8.44 26.18
C CYS A 104 4.09 -9.93 25.97
N ALA A 105 2.86 -10.20 25.51
CA ALA A 105 2.41 -11.59 25.29
C ALA A 105 3.19 -12.31 24.16
N THR A 106 3.89 -11.58 23.29
CA THR A 106 4.67 -12.15 22.17
C THR A 106 6.11 -12.47 22.57
N CYS A 107 6.83 -11.51 23.16
CA CYS A 107 8.25 -11.67 23.50
C CYS A 107 8.52 -11.77 25.01
N ARG A 108 7.51 -11.62 25.86
CA ARG A 108 7.61 -11.58 27.33
C ARG A 108 8.54 -10.48 27.87
N GLY A 109 8.91 -9.53 27.00
CA GLY A 109 9.73 -8.38 27.40
C GLY A 109 8.89 -7.33 28.13
N SER A 110 9.56 -6.57 29.01
CA SER A 110 8.98 -5.41 29.66
C SER A 110 8.72 -4.26 28.67
N MET A 111 8.07 -3.20 29.11
CA MET A 111 7.86 -2.00 28.30
C MET A 111 9.17 -1.39 27.77
N VAL A 112 10.28 -1.54 28.48
CA VAL A 112 11.60 -1.02 28.09
C VAL A 112 12.30 -1.94 27.09
N ASP A 113 12.15 -3.23 27.24
CA ASP A 113 12.87 -4.24 26.44
C ASP A 113 12.14 -4.62 25.17
N CYS A 114 10.81 -4.50 25.14
CA CYS A 114 10.00 -4.86 23.99
C CYS A 114 10.06 -3.79 22.91
N ALA A 115 10.64 -4.09 21.76
CA ALA A 115 10.66 -3.21 20.60
C ALA A 115 9.27 -2.97 19.97
N GLY A 116 8.27 -3.74 20.39
CA GLY A 116 6.91 -3.73 19.82
C GLY A 116 6.76 -4.68 18.63
N HIS A 117 5.55 -5.21 18.48
CA HIS A 117 5.18 -6.14 17.41
C HIS A 117 4.03 -5.57 16.60
N PHE A 118 4.10 -5.77 15.28
CA PHE A 118 3.04 -5.33 14.37
C PHE A 118 1.87 -6.31 14.40
N GLY A 119 0.64 -5.78 14.32
CA GLY A 119 -0.53 -6.51 13.88
C GLY A 119 -0.88 -6.17 12.44
N TYR A 120 -1.98 -6.72 11.92
CA TYR A 120 -2.50 -6.32 10.62
C TYR A 120 -4.04 -6.33 10.62
N ILE A 121 -4.63 -5.47 9.78
CA ILE A 121 -6.06 -5.46 9.47
C ILE A 121 -6.22 -5.99 8.05
N LYS A 122 -7.07 -7.01 7.87
CA LYS A 122 -7.51 -7.45 6.56
C LYS A 122 -8.69 -6.59 6.14
N LEU A 123 -8.57 -5.88 5.03
CA LEU A 123 -9.65 -5.11 4.44
C LEU A 123 -10.56 -6.03 3.64
N GLU A 124 -11.88 -5.88 3.79
CA GLU A 124 -12.87 -6.67 3.04
C GLU A 124 -12.83 -6.33 1.54
N LEU A 125 -12.60 -5.08 1.23
CA LEU A 125 -12.44 -4.61 -0.14
C LEU A 125 -11.08 -3.90 -0.31
N PRO A 126 -10.39 -4.07 -1.45
CA PRO A 126 -9.14 -3.39 -1.72
C PRO A 126 -9.34 -1.88 -1.83
N VAL A 127 -8.32 -1.11 -1.45
CA VAL A 127 -8.31 0.35 -1.55
C VAL A 127 -7.02 0.84 -2.20
N PHE A 128 -7.07 2.01 -2.84
CA PHE A 128 -5.87 2.61 -3.44
C PHE A 128 -4.91 3.11 -2.36
N HIS A 129 -3.63 2.82 -2.51
CA HIS A 129 -2.61 3.42 -1.68
C HIS A 129 -2.40 4.88 -2.06
N ILE A 130 -2.77 5.82 -1.16
CA ILE A 130 -2.79 7.26 -1.47
C ILE A 130 -1.43 7.82 -1.90
N GLY A 131 -0.35 7.33 -1.33
CA GLY A 131 1.01 7.75 -1.69
C GLY A 131 1.39 7.40 -3.13
N TYR A 132 0.76 6.39 -3.71
CA TYR A 132 1.01 5.90 -5.06
C TYR A 132 -0.17 6.11 -6.02
N PHE A 133 -1.20 6.82 -5.60
CA PHE A 133 -2.41 7.04 -6.39
C PHE A 133 -2.11 7.64 -7.79
N LYS A 134 -1.17 8.58 -7.85
CA LYS A 134 -0.70 9.15 -9.13
C LYS A 134 0.04 8.11 -9.98
N ASN A 135 0.82 7.24 -9.36
CA ASN A 135 1.55 6.19 -10.07
C ASN A 135 0.58 5.14 -10.63
N ILE A 136 -0.46 4.76 -9.87
CA ILE A 136 -1.53 3.86 -10.35
C ILE A 136 -2.19 4.45 -11.61
N ILE A 137 -2.54 5.73 -11.60
CA ILE A 137 -3.12 6.39 -12.78
C ILE A 137 -2.14 6.36 -13.96
N ASN A 138 -0.85 6.62 -13.74
CA ASN A 138 0.17 6.58 -14.79
C ASN A 138 0.30 5.18 -15.40
N VAL A 139 0.32 4.13 -14.57
CA VAL A 139 0.35 2.74 -15.04
C VAL A 139 -0.90 2.43 -15.85
N LEU A 140 -2.07 2.79 -15.34
CA LEU A 140 -3.33 2.59 -16.05
C LEU A 140 -3.43 3.37 -17.37
N GLN A 141 -2.72 4.48 -17.52
CA GLN A 141 -2.63 5.22 -18.78
C GLN A 141 -1.75 4.52 -19.83
N CYS A 142 -0.83 3.66 -19.37
CA CYS A 142 0.10 2.94 -20.25
C CYS A 142 -0.37 1.54 -20.63
N VAL A 143 -1.38 0.99 -19.92
CA VAL A 143 -1.84 -0.39 -20.04
C VAL A 143 -3.26 -0.46 -20.61
N CYS A 144 -3.52 -1.44 -21.47
CA CYS A 144 -4.85 -1.71 -22.01
C CYS A 144 -5.82 -2.21 -20.92
N LYS A 145 -7.07 -1.71 -20.91
CA LYS A 145 -8.10 -2.11 -19.93
C LYS A 145 -8.78 -3.43 -20.27
N GLY A 146 -8.63 -3.92 -21.50
CA GLY A 146 -9.10 -5.24 -21.91
C GLY A 146 -8.09 -6.34 -21.59
N CYS A 147 -6.92 -6.31 -22.24
CA CYS A 147 -5.93 -7.39 -22.18
C CYS A 147 -4.80 -7.18 -21.15
N SER A 148 -4.72 -6.02 -20.49
CA SER A 148 -3.68 -5.66 -19.50
C SER A 148 -2.24 -5.61 -20.04
N ARG A 149 -2.04 -5.64 -21.39
CA ARG A 149 -0.74 -5.47 -22.03
C ARG A 149 -0.41 -3.98 -22.22
N ILE A 150 0.87 -3.66 -22.27
CA ILE A 150 1.32 -2.27 -22.52
C ILE A 150 0.87 -1.79 -23.91
N LEU A 151 0.49 -0.51 -24.03
CA LEU A 151 0.00 0.11 -25.28
C LEU A 151 1.16 0.51 -26.20
N LEU A 152 2.01 -0.44 -26.56
CA LEU A 152 3.15 -0.28 -27.47
C LEU A 152 3.21 -1.43 -28.44
N SER A 153 3.68 -1.14 -29.69
CA SER A 153 4.01 -2.17 -30.65
C SER A 153 5.20 -3.02 -30.17
N GLU A 154 5.35 -4.24 -30.66
CA GLU A 154 6.43 -5.14 -30.28
C GLU A 154 7.82 -4.56 -30.62
N GLU A 155 7.95 -3.86 -31.75
CA GLU A 155 9.19 -3.18 -32.14
C GLU A 155 9.60 -2.11 -31.11
N ASP A 156 8.64 -1.31 -30.68
CA ASP A 156 8.85 -0.29 -29.67
C ASP A 156 9.22 -0.88 -28.31
N GLN A 157 8.53 -1.95 -27.90
CA GLN A 157 8.83 -2.67 -26.66
C GLN A 157 10.28 -3.17 -26.68
N ALA A 158 10.72 -3.80 -27.77
CA ALA A 158 12.09 -4.28 -27.94
C ALA A 158 13.09 -3.11 -27.88
N MET A 159 12.79 -1.98 -28.50
CA MET A 159 13.65 -0.79 -28.49
C MET A 159 13.80 -0.23 -27.07
N PHE A 160 12.69 -0.08 -26.33
CA PHE A 160 12.73 0.45 -24.97
C PHE A 160 13.43 -0.51 -24.01
N LEU A 161 13.18 -1.84 -24.10
CA LEU A 161 13.86 -2.86 -23.27
C LEU A 161 15.35 -2.85 -23.45
N ARG A 162 15.85 -2.77 -24.70
CA ARG A 162 17.31 -2.66 -24.96
C ARG A 162 17.94 -1.47 -24.24
N ARG A 163 17.23 -0.34 -24.16
CA ARG A 163 17.70 0.86 -23.46
C ARG A 163 17.64 0.70 -21.94
N TYR A 164 16.54 0.14 -21.38
CA TYR A 164 16.42 -0.09 -19.94
C TYR A 164 17.44 -1.10 -19.40
N ARG A 165 17.78 -2.12 -20.19
CA ARG A 165 18.76 -3.15 -19.83
C ARG A 165 20.20 -2.71 -19.96
N ASN A 166 20.46 -1.51 -20.46
CA ASN A 166 21.82 -0.98 -20.54
C ASN A 166 22.33 -0.65 -19.12
N PRO A 167 23.38 -1.33 -18.61
CA PRO A 167 23.88 -1.10 -17.25
C PRO A 167 24.49 0.29 -17.03
N LYS A 168 24.83 1.01 -18.11
CA LYS A 168 25.42 2.35 -18.07
C LYS A 168 24.38 3.48 -18.05
N ILE A 169 23.08 3.16 -18.00
CA ILE A 169 22.04 4.19 -18.03
C ILE A 169 21.99 4.93 -16.68
N GLU A 170 22.09 6.24 -16.73
CA GLU A 170 21.93 7.09 -15.54
C GLU A 170 20.47 7.24 -15.14
N MET A 171 20.24 7.52 -13.85
CA MET A 171 18.90 7.69 -13.29
C MET A 171 18.08 8.78 -14.02
N ASN A 172 18.71 9.88 -14.41
CA ASN A 172 18.04 10.97 -15.13
C ASN A 172 17.65 10.55 -16.57
N GLN A 173 18.51 9.80 -17.24
CA GLN A 173 18.22 9.24 -18.56
C GLN A 173 17.09 8.20 -18.48
N ARG A 174 17.08 7.37 -17.42
CA ARG A 174 16.04 6.40 -17.16
C ARG A 174 14.67 7.07 -16.94
N ARG A 175 14.61 8.15 -16.16
CA ARG A 175 13.40 8.97 -15.98
C ARG A 175 12.92 9.60 -17.28
N ALA A 176 13.83 10.14 -18.10
CA ALA A 176 13.50 10.70 -19.41
C ALA A 176 12.97 9.63 -20.38
N LEU A 177 13.54 8.41 -20.33
CA LEU A 177 13.09 7.28 -21.11
C LEU A 177 11.68 6.86 -20.71
N HIS A 178 11.40 6.74 -19.41
CA HIS A 178 10.07 6.44 -18.88
C HIS A 178 9.02 7.48 -19.31
N LYS A 179 9.37 8.77 -19.27
CA LYS A 179 8.48 9.82 -19.75
C LYS A 179 8.14 9.65 -21.23
N LYS A 180 9.15 9.39 -22.09
CA LYS A 180 8.95 9.16 -23.53
C LYS A 180 8.05 7.94 -23.79
N LEU A 181 8.27 6.84 -23.07
CA LEU A 181 7.43 5.65 -23.12
C LEU A 181 5.99 5.96 -22.74
N SER A 182 5.79 6.59 -21.59
CA SER A 182 4.47 6.97 -21.08
C SER A 182 3.71 7.90 -22.07
N ASP A 183 4.40 8.89 -22.65
CA ASP A 183 3.80 9.78 -23.63
C ASP A 183 3.40 9.05 -24.93
N LYS A 184 4.17 8.02 -25.33
CA LYS A 184 3.84 7.18 -26.50
C LYS A 184 2.61 6.31 -26.20
N CYS A 185 2.56 5.64 -25.06
CA CYS A 185 1.40 4.86 -24.64
C CYS A 185 0.12 5.70 -24.58
N LYS A 186 0.18 6.93 -24.04
CA LYS A 186 -0.97 7.84 -23.93
C LYS A 186 -1.54 8.27 -25.29
N ARG A 187 -0.73 8.25 -26.34
CA ARG A 187 -1.18 8.56 -27.71
C ARG A 187 -1.85 7.38 -28.39
N CYS A 188 -1.50 6.16 -27.99
CA CYS A 188 -2.07 4.93 -28.52
C CYS A 188 -3.50 4.75 -28.00
N ARG A 189 -4.50 4.88 -28.87
CA ARG A 189 -5.93 4.73 -28.53
C ARG A 189 -6.46 3.33 -28.78
N ILE A 190 -5.93 2.64 -29.78
CA ILE A 190 -6.31 1.28 -30.12
C ILE A 190 -5.18 0.38 -29.65
N CYS A 191 -5.52 -0.64 -28.88
CA CYS A 191 -4.53 -1.59 -28.37
C CYS A 191 -3.92 -2.39 -29.54
N PRO A 192 -2.60 -2.43 -29.71
CA PRO A 192 -1.98 -3.21 -30.79
C PRO A 192 -2.10 -4.72 -30.58
N HIS A 193 -2.45 -5.17 -29.37
CA HIS A 193 -2.54 -6.60 -29.04
C HIS A 193 -3.96 -7.18 -29.16
N CYS A 194 -4.98 -6.45 -28.70
CA CYS A 194 -6.36 -6.93 -28.69
C CYS A 194 -7.33 -6.08 -29.51
N GLY A 195 -6.88 -4.97 -30.09
CA GLY A 195 -7.74 -4.08 -30.86
C GLY A 195 -8.72 -3.22 -30.05
N ASP A 196 -8.75 -3.35 -28.71
CA ASP A 196 -9.68 -2.64 -27.87
C ASP A 196 -9.37 -1.12 -27.80
N TYR A 197 -10.42 -0.30 -27.73
CA TYR A 197 -10.24 1.14 -27.62
C TYR A 197 -9.97 1.57 -26.19
N ASN A 198 -8.87 2.29 -25.99
CA ASN A 198 -8.45 2.82 -24.71
C ASN A 198 -8.58 4.35 -24.66
N GLY A 199 -9.52 4.81 -23.84
CA GLY A 199 -9.72 6.23 -23.58
C GLY A 199 -8.71 6.79 -22.58
N VAL A 200 -8.91 8.06 -22.23
CA VAL A 200 -8.07 8.74 -21.23
C VAL A 200 -8.45 8.24 -19.83
N THR A 201 -7.45 7.90 -19.04
CA THR A 201 -7.64 7.58 -17.62
C THR A 201 -7.26 8.80 -16.78
N LYS A 202 -8.17 9.26 -15.92
CA LYS A 202 -7.94 10.44 -15.09
C LYS A 202 -8.58 10.27 -13.70
N ARG A 203 -8.18 11.11 -12.76
CA ARG A 203 -8.84 11.25 -11.47
C ARG A 203 -10.18 11.94 -11.64
N ALA A 204 -11.22 11.46 -10.98
CA ALA A 204 -12.54 12.09 -10.95
C ALA A 204 -12.56 13.28 -9.98
N GLY A 205 -12.37 14.49 -10.48
CA GLY A 205 -12.35 15.70 -9.67
C GLY A 205 -11.35 15.62 -8.50
N GLN A 206 -11.82 15.94 -7.30
CA GLN A 206 -11.02 15.87 -6.07
C GLN A 206 -11.18 14.54 -5.31
N THR A 207 -12.01 13.61 -5.82
CA THR A 207 -12.26 12.32 -5.19
C THR A 207 -11.09 11.35 -5.37
N LEU A 208 -11.10 10.23 -4.64
CA LEU A 208 -10.13 9.14 -4.82
C LEU A 208 -10.64 8.07 -5.81
N LYS A 209 -11.39 8.51 -6.83
CA LYS A 209 -11.90 7.67 -7.91
C LYS A 209 -11.11 7.86 -9.18
N ILE A 210 -10.97 6.80 -9.95
CA ILE A 210 -10.28 6.79 -11.25
C ILE A 210 -11.31 6.50 -12.32
N MET A 211 -11.42 7.40 -13.30
CA MET A 211 -12.36 7.31 -14.40
C MET A 211 -11.63 7.02 -15.70
N HIS A 212 -12.19 6.14 -16.51
CA HIS A 212 -11.76 5.84 -17.86
C HIS A 212 -12.75 6.39 -18.88
N GLU A 213 -12.33 7.37 -19.68
CA GLU A 213 -13.15 7.99 -20.69
C GLU A 213 -13.16 7.17 -21.98
N LYS A 214 -13.87 6.04 -21.98
CA LYS A 214 -13.95 5.16 -23.15
C LYS A 214 -14.81 5.77 -24.26
N TYR A 215 -15.92 6.40 -23.89
CA TYR A 215 -16.96 6.83 -24.84
C TYR A 215 -16.92 8.31 -25.20
N SER A 216 -16.29 9.17 -24.40
CA SER A 216 -16.40 10.64 -24.54
C SER A 216 -15.83 11.22 -25.83
N LYS A 217 -14.96 10.48 -26.53
CA LYS A 217 -14.30 10.92 -27.79
C LYS A 217 -14.55 10.02 -28.99
N ASN A 218 -15.39 9.03 -28.84
CA ASN A 218 -15.73 8.10 -29.89
C ASN A 218 -17.25 7.88 -29.90
N GLN A 219 -17.92 8.63 -30.77
CA GLN A 219 -19.38 8.63 -30.85
C GLN A 219 -19.93 7.28 -31.37
N SER A 220 -19.21 6.63 -32.28
CA SER A 220 -19.58 5.31 -32.79
C SER A 220 -19.63 4.25 -31.67
N LEU A 221 -18.64 4.22 -30.79
CA LEU A 221 -18.64 3.32 -29.63
C LEU A 221 -19.75 3.65 -28.61
N LEU A 222 -20.09 4.93 -28.48
CA LEU A 222 -21.23 5.33 -27.64
C LEU A 222 -22.55 4.89 -28.24
N GLU A 223 -22.74 5.03 -29.54
CA GLU A 223 -23.93 4.59 -30.25
C GLU A 223 -24.10 3.06 -30.16
N ASP A 224 -23.03 2.28 -30.36
CA ASP A 224 -23.05 0.84 -30.22
C ASP A 224 -23.39 0.42 -28.77
N PHE A 225 -22.79 1.08 -27.80
CA PHE A 225 -23.13 0.88 -26.38
C PHE A 225 -24.62 1.23 -26.10
N MET A 226 -25.14 2.29 -26.68
CA MET A 226 -26.56 2.65 -26.52
C MET A 226 -27.49 1.66 -27.16
N LYS A 227 -27.13 1.03 -28.29
CA LYS A 227 -27.90 -0.04 -28.94
C LYS A 227 -28.05 -1.28 -28.04
N GLU A 228 -26.99 -1.64 -27.28
CA GLU A 228 -27.05 -2.75 -26.32
C GLU A 228 -28.13 -2.55 -25.24
N PHE A 229 -28.42 -1.29 -24.89
CA PHE A 229 -29.43 -0.93 -23.88
C PHE A 229 -30.79 -0.57 -24.47
N GLU A 230 -31.00 -0.71 -25.78
CA GLU A 230 -32.26 -0.29 -26.43
C GLU A 230 -33.49 -0.99 -25.85
N THR A 231 -33.38 -2.27 -25.52
CA THR A 231 -34.45 -3.02 -24.89
C THR A 231 -34.75 -2.53 -23.45
N ALA A 232 -33.70 -2.21 -22.68
CA ALA A 232 -33.85 -1.69 -21.33
C ALA A 232 -34.44 -0.27 -21.32
N LEU A 233 -34.13 0.54 -22.34
CA LEU A 233 -34.66 1.88 -22.53
C LEU A 233 -36.16 1.91 -22.78
N LYS A 234 -36.72 0.83 -23.37
CA LYS A 234 -38.19 0.69 -23.59
C LYS A 234 -38.94 0.55 -22.28
N TYR A 235 -38.31 -0.03 -21.25
CA TYR A 235 -38.94 -0.27 -19.94
C TYR A 235 -38.57 0.76 -18.87
N ASN A 236 -37.51 1.53 -19.07
CA ASN A 236 -37.05 2.53 -18.12
C ASN A 236 -36.50 3.79 -18.80
N GLU A 237 -37.33 4.81 -18.93
CA GLU A 237 -36.97 6.10 -19.54
C GLU A 237 -35.90 6.89 -18.77
N GLN A 238 -35.75 6.66 -17.46
CA GLN A 238 -34.72 7.34 -16.66
C GLN A 238 -33.30 6.98 -17.10
N LEU A 239 -33.10 5.80 -17.66
CA LEU A 239 -31.82 5.39 -18.23
C LEU A 239 -31.38 6.28 -19.39
N ARG A 240 -32.31 6.83 -20.16
CA ARG A 240 -32.03 7.68 -21.34
C ARG A 240 -31.23 8.93 -21.01
N ALA A 241 -31.45 9.50 -19.82
CA ALA A 241 -30.73 10.67 -19.34
C ALA A 241 -29.33 10.35 -18.81
N SER A 242 -29.12 9.09 -18.37
CA SER A 242 -27.91 8.64 -17.72
C SER A 242 -26.90 7.98 -18.67
N LEU A 243 -27.37 7.24 -19.68
CA LEU A 243 -26.52 6.52 -20.63
C LEU A 243 -25.48 7.39 -21.39
N PRO A 244 -25.83 8.60 -21.89
CA PRO A 244 -24.83 9.45 -22.56
C PRO A 244 -23.73 9.96 -21.64
N LYS A 245 -23.98 9.96 -20.31
CA LYS A 245 -23.05 10.42 -19.26
C LYS A 245 -22.27 9.27 -18.64
N VAL A 246 -22.42 8.05 -19.15
CA VAL A 246 -21.75 6.87 -18.60
C VAL A 246 -20.24 7.05 -18.68
N GLN A 247 -19.63 6.97 -17.53
CA GLN A 247 -18.19 6.95 -17.36
C GLN A 247 -17.80 5.60 -16.80
N ASP A 248 -16.75 5.02 -17.37
CA ASP A 248 -16.23 3.74 -16.93
C ASP A 248 -15.41 3.94 -15.64
N ASP A 249 -15.96 3.54 -14.50
CA ASP A 249 -15.29 3.64 -13.20
C ASP A 249 -14.30 2.49 -13.02
N LEU A 250 -13.04 2.84 -12.85
CA LEU A 250 -11.98 1.90 -12.51
C LEU A 250 -11.88 1.77 -10.98
N ASN A 251 -12.83 1.05 -10.40
CA ASN A 251 -12.82 0.77 -8.97
C ASN A 251 -11.61 -0.11 -8.56
N PRO A 252 -11.21 -0.12 -7.27
CA PRO A 252 -10.00 -0.84 -6.84
C PRO A 252 -10.00 -2.34 -7.15
N ILE A 253 -11.14 -3.04 -7.14
CA ILE A 253 -11.23 -4.46 -7.50
C ILE A 253 -10.87 -4.67 -8.97
N ARG A 254 -11.47 -3.87 -9.85
CA ARG A 254 -11.19 -3.94 -11.28
C ARG A 254 -9.74 -3.60 -11.59
N VAL A 255 -9.22 -2.57 -10.94
CA VAL A 255 -7.81 -2.19 -11.09
C VAL A 255 -6.89 -3.28 -10.56
N LEU A 256 -7.21 -3.93 -9.43
CA LEU A 256 -6.44 -5.06 -8.91
C LEU A 256 -6.34 -6.18 -9.94
N GLY A 257 -7.47 -6.57 -10.55
CA GLY A 257 -7.49 -7.60 -11.59
C GLY A 257 -6.72 -7.20 -12.86
N LEU A 258 -6.71 -5.90 -13.23
CA LEU A 258 -5.89 -5.40 -14.32
C LEU A 258 -4.39 -5.50 -14.00
N LEU A 259 -3.98 -5.04 -12.81
CA LEU A 259 -2.58 -5.01 -12.40
C LEU A 259 -1.99 -6.43 -12.22
N GLN A 260 -2.78 -7.39 -11.73
CA GLN A 260 -2.36 -8.80 -11.59
C GLN A 260 -2.07 -9.48 -12.94
N ARG A 261 -2.75 -9.06 -14.01
CA ARG A 261 -2.55 -9.61 -15.37
C ARG A 261 -1.38 -9.01 -16.13
N ILE A 262 -0.75 -7.93 -15.61
CA ILE A 262 0.43 -7.32 -16.25
C ILE A 262 1.58 -8.31 -16.21
N THR A 263 2.25 -8.51 -17.37
CA THR A 263 3.41 -9.39 -17.48
C THR A 263 4.65 -8.79 -16.85
N ASP A 264 5.61 -9.63 -16.45
CA ASP A 264 6.87 -9.15 -15.85
C ASP A 264 7.68 -8.30 -16.84
N GLN A 265 7.61 -8.60 -18.12
CA GLN A 265 8.22 -7.80 -19.18
C GLN A 265 7.60 -6.39 -19.25
N ASP A 266 6.26 -6.29 -19.13
CA ASP A 266 5.57 -5.01 -19.11
C ASP A 266 5.88 -4.24 -17.81
N CYS A 267 6.11 -4.92 -16.68
CA CYS A 267 6.58 -4.29 -15.43
C CYS A 267 7.98 -3.67 -15.61
N GLU A 268 8.90 -4.36 -16.29
CA GLU A 268 10.24 -3.82 -16.60
C GLU A 268 10.14 -2.56 -17.48
N LEU A 269 9.25 -2.56 -18.49
CA LEU A 269 8.98 -1.40 -19.35
C LEU A 269 8.39 -0.23 -18.57
N LEU A 270 7.50 -0.48 -17.62
CA LEU A 270 6.89 0.52 -16.76
C LEU A 270 7.83 1.03 -15.65
N ASP A 271 9.07 0.52 -15.60
CA ASP A 271 10.06 0.85 -14.58
C ASP A 271 9.57 0.58 -13.15
N ILE A 272 8.82 -0.50 -12.98
CA ILE A 272 8.29 -0.96 -11.70
C ILE A 272 9.19 -2.08 -11.21
N ALA A 273 9.75 -1.91 -10.01
CA ALA A 273 10.71 -2.85 -9.44
C ALA A 273 10.08 -4.12 -8.85
N ASP A 274 8.77 -4.10 -8.60
CA ASP A 274 7.99 -5.15 -7.97
C ASP A 274 6.64 -5.30 -8.69
N ARG A 275 5.80 -6.20 -8.22
CA ARG A 275 4.47 -6.40 -8.80
C ARG A 275 3.56 -5.19 -8.58
N PRO A 276 2.88 -4.66 -9.62
CA PRO A 276 2.08 -3.45 -9.53
C PRO A 276 0.81 -3.60 -8.68
N GLU A 277 0.31 -4.81 -8.44
CA GLU A 277 -0.81 -5.07 -7.54
C GLU A 277 -0.54 -4.65 -6.09
N HIS A 278 0.72 -4.58 -5.66
CA HIS A 278 1.11 -4.11 -4.32
C HIS A 278 0.84 -2.61 -4.12
N LEU A 279 0.53 -1.87 -5.19
CA LEU A 279 0.09 -0.47 -5.11
C LEU A 279 -1.34 -0.33 -4.53
N LEU A 280 -2.08 -1.44 -4.40
CA LEU A 280 -3.37 -1.48 -3.73
C LEU A 280 -3.24 -2.12 -2.35
N LEU A 281 -3.96 -1.57 -1.39
CA LEU A 281 -3.99 -2.07 -0.03
C LEU A 281 -5.12 -3.09 0.12
N THR A 282 -4.79 -4.31 0.44
CA THR A 282 -5.72 -5.36 0.88
C THR A 282 -5.50 -5.70 2.36
N HIS A 283 -4.30 -5.43 2.86
CA HIS A 283 -3.91 -5.55 4.26
C HIS A 283 -3.30 -4.24 4.72
N LEU A 284 -3.62 -3.83 5.95
CA LEU A 284 -3.08 -2.62 6.54
C LEU A 284 -2.24 -3.02 7.77
N PRO A 285 -0.95 -2.65 7.85
CA PRO A 285 -0.15 -2.92 9.03
C PRO A 285 -0.61 -2.04 10.20
N VAL A 286 -0.77 -2.64 11.36
CA VAL A 286 -1.09 -1.97 12.62
C VAL A 286 0.21 -1.81 13.41
N PRO A 287 0.65 -0.58 13.70
CA PRO A 287 1.90 -0.35 14.41
C PRO A 287 1.78 -0.78 15.87
N PRO A 288 2.89 -1.15 16.51
CA PRO A 288 2.92 -1.53 17.92
C PRO A 288 2.49 -0.40 18.85
N CYS A 289 2.06 -0.75 20.05
CA CYS A 289 1.57 0.20 21.05
C CYS A 289 2.62 1.26 21.46
N CYS A 290 3.92 0.93 21.40
CA CYS A 290 4.99 1.87 21.72
C CYS A 290 5.07 3.07 20.74
N ILE A 291 4.60 2.95 19.50
CA ILE A 291 4.54 4.05 18.52
C ILE A 291 3.31 4.95 18.76
N ARG A 292 2.28 4.44 19.42
CA ARG A 292 0.99 5.10 19.70
C ARG A 292 0.56 4.91 21.16
N PRO A 293 1.34 5.41 22.12
CA PRO A 293 1.08 5.19 23.54
C PRO A 293 -0.22 5.86 23.98
N SER A 294 -0.94 5.19 24.88
CA SER A 294 -2.10 5.73 25.59
C SER A 294 -1.59 6.54 26.81
N VAL A 295 -2.20 7.68 27.07
CA VAL A 295 -1.87 8.54 28.23
C VAL A 295 -3.04 8.53 29.19
N GLU A 296 -2.81 8.10 30.42
CA GLU A 296 -3.78 8.17 31.50
C GLU A 296 -4.01 9.63 31.90
N MET A 297 -5.27 10.00 32.16
CA MET A 297 -5.64 11.33 32.64
C MET A 297 -5.66 11.32 34.16
N ASP A 298 -4.91 12.26 34.76
CA ASP A 298 -4.90 12.42 36.20
C ASP A 298 -6.30 12.81 36.72
N GLY A 299 -6.82 12.06 37.69
CA GLY A 299 -8.08 12.37 38.37
C GLY A 299 -9.36 11.95 37.62
N VAL A 300 -9.28 11.36 36.43
CA VAL A 300 -10.42 10.86 35.66
C VAL A 300 -10.17 9.40 35.26
N SER A 301 -11.17 8.54 35.44
CA SER A 301 -11.11 7.15 34.96
C SER A 301 -11.14 7.09 33.44
N GLY A 302 -10.12 7.64 32.75
CA GLY A 302 -10.06 7.69 31.31
C GLY A 302 -8.61 7.72 30.81
N SER A 303 -8.39 7.41 29.54
CA SER A 303 -7.13 7.58 28.83
C SER A 303 -7.34 8.36 27.56
N ASN A 304 -6.38 9.21 27.24
CA ASN A 304 -6.30 9.84 25.93
C ASN A 304 -5.54 8.89 25.00
N GLU A 305 -6.23 8.52 23.93
CA GLU A 305 -5.66 7.64 22.93
C GLU A 305 -4.98 8.45 21.83
N ASP A 306 -3.96 7.85 21.23
CA ASP A 306 -3.23 8.44 20.13
C ASP A 306 -4.09 8.60 18.87
N ASP A 307 -3.82 9.62 18.05
CA ASP A 307 -4.51 9.91 16.80
C ASP A 307 -4.52 8.70 15.84
N ILE A 308 -3.43 7.94 15.77
CA ILE A 308 -3.33 6.71 14.96
C ILE A 308 -4.28 5.63 15.50
N THR A 309 -4.38 5.48 16.81
CA THR A 309 -5.32 4.53 17.44
C THR A 309 -6.76 4.90 17.08
N MET A 310 -7.12 6.17 17.17
CA MET A 310 -8.46 6.64 16.78
C MET A 310 -8.77 6.39 15.30
N LYS A 311 -7.78 6.58 14.40
CA LYS A 311 -7.94 6.27 12.98
C LYS A 311 -8.09 4.78 12.72
N LEU A 312 -7.38 3.93 13.43
CA LEU A 312 -7.52 2.47 13.32
C LEU A 312 -8.91 1.99 13.75
N ILE A 313 -9.47 2.57 14.83
CA ILE A 313 -10.86 2.30 15.26
C ILE A 313 -11.82 2.62 14.12
N GLN A 314 -11.72 3.81 13.52
CA GLN A 314 -12.59 4.22 12.41
C GLN A 314 -12.48 3.28 11.21
N ILE A 315 -11.27 2.82 10.86
CA ILE A 315 -11.04 1.88 9.77
C ILE A 315 -11.69 0.53 10.07
N ILE A 316 -11.51 -0.01 11.28
CA ILE A 316 -12.12 -1.29 11.68
C ILE A 316 -13.64 -1.20 11.68
N GLU A 317 -14.19 -0.10 12.18
CA GLU A 317 -15.63 0.12 12.22
C GLU A 317 -16.25 0.10 10.82
N VAL A 318 -15.69 0.87 9.89
CA VAL A 318 -16.16 0.91 8.50
C VAL A 318 -15.95 -0.44 7.81
N ASN A 319 -14.83 -1.12 8.06
CA ASN A 319 -14.56 -2.43 7.50
C ASN A 319 -15.56 -3.49 8.00
N ASN A 320 -15.96 -3.43 9.27
CA ASN A 320 -16.98 -4.32 9.85
C ASN A 320 -18.37 -4.01 9.29
N VAL A 321 -18.71 -2.73 9.08
CA VAL A 321 -19.97 -2.33 8.42
C VAL A 321 -20.02 -2.86 6.99
N LEU A 322 -18.90 -2.77 6.23
CA LEU A 322 -18.81 -3.34 4.89
C LEU A 322 -18.99 -4.87 4.90
N ARG A 323 -18.34 -5.58 5.81
CA ARG A 323 -18.51 -7.03 5.97
C ARG A 323 -19.97 -7.40 6.19
N GLN A 324 -20.60 -6.77 7.19
CA GLN A 324 -22.02 -7.00 7.49
C GLN A 324 -22.92 -6.64 6.32
N GLY A 325 -22.58 -5.58 5.57
CA GLY A 325 -23.33 -5.16 4.39
C GLY A 325 -23.23 -6.18 3.25
N LEU A 326 -22.07 -6.76 3.04
CA LEU A 326 -21.85 -7.82 2.05
C LEU A 326 -22.60 -9.10 2.45
N ASP A 327 -22.53 -9.49 3.74
CA ASP A 327 -23.19 -10.70 4.25
C ASP A 327 -24.73 -10.58 4.19
N LYS A 328 -25.27 -9.37 4.45
CA LYS A 328 -26.72 -9.10 4.42
C LYS A 328 -27.26 -8.76 3.04
N GLY A 329 -26.40 -8.60 2.02
CA GLY A 329 -26.84 -8.21 0.67
C GLY A 329 -27.39 -6.80 0.58
N LEU A 330 -26.74 -5.81 1.22
CA LEU A 330 -27.14 -4.41 1.13
C LEU A 330 -27.12 -3.89 -0.30
N ALA A 331 -27.93 -2.87 -0.59
CA ALA A 331 -27.98 -2.21 -1.88
C ALA A 331 -26.56 -1.73 -2.29
N ILE A 332 -26.23 -1.94 -3.57
CA ILE A 332 -24.89 -1.64 -4.13
C ILE A 332 -24.48 -0.19 -3.88
N ASN A 333 -25.42 0.77 -3.97
CA ASN A 333 -25.13 2.18 -3.72
C ASN A 333 -24.59 2.41 -2.31
N ASN A 334 -25.23 1.84 -1.29
CA ASN A 334 -24.81 1.97 0.10
C ASN A 334 -23.43 1.29 0.32
N LEU A 335 -23.21 0.12 -0.29
CA LEU A 335 -21.88 -0.55 -0.23
C LEU A 335 -20.80 0.29 -0.88
N MET A 336 -21.08 0.95 -2.00
CA MET A 336 -20.13 1.85 -2.67
C MET A 336 -19.80 3.07 -1.81
N GLU A 337 -20.79 3.66 -1.13
CA GLU A 337 -20.57 4.79 -0.21
C GLU A 337 -19.68 4.38 0.98
N HIS A 338 -19.95 3.23 1.59
CA HIS A 338 -19.13 2.70 2.68
C HIS A 338 -17.71 2.37 2.19
N TRP A 339 -17.56 1.86 0.98
CA TRP A 339 -16.25 1.58 0.39
C TRP A 339 -15.46 2.87 0.10
N ASP A 340 -16.11 3.87 -0.47
CA ASP A 340 -15.50 5.20 -0.66
C ASP A 340 -15.07 5.80 0.68
N PHE A 341 -15.88 5.64 1.73
CA PHE A 341 -15.53 6.10 3.06
C PHE A 341 -14.34 5.33 3.65
N LEU A 342 -14.26 3.99 3.47
CA LEU A 342 -13.10 3.18 3.83
C LEU A 342 -11.84 3.67 3.12
N GLN A 343 -11.93 3.96 1.82
CA GLN A 343 -10.85 4.51 1.02
C GLN A 343 -10.33 5.83 1.61
N ILE A 344 -11.22 6.70 2.03
CA ILE A 344 -10.88 7.99 2.65
C ILE A 344 -10.21 7.78 4.01
N GLN A 345 -10.74 6.90 4.86
CA GLN A 345 -10.16 6.61 6.17
C GLN A 345 -8.75 6.02 6.06
N CYS A 346 -8.52 5.07 5.16
CA CYS A 346 -7.19 4.52 4.87
C CYS A 346 -6.24 5.60 4.30
N ALA A 347 -6.74 6.50 3.48
CA ALA A 347 -5.95 7.61 2.95
C ALA A 347 -5.54 8.60 4.04
N MET A 348 -6.47 8.96 4.95
CA MET A 348 -6.19 9.85 6.09
C MET A 348 -5.29 9.21 7.15
N TYR A 349 -5.30 7.90 7.30
CA TYR A 349 -4.36 7.17 8.14
C TYR A 349 -2.91 7.38 7.70
N ILE A 350 -2.68 7.40 6.39
CA ILE A 350 -1.36 7.66 5.80
C ILE A 350 -1.08 9.17 5.80
N ASN A 351 -2.01 9.99 5.27
CA ASN A 351 -1.86 11.43 5.14
C ASN A 351 -3.19 12.13 5.44
N SER A 352 -3.27 12.85 6.53
CA SER A 352 -4.48 13.58 6.94
C SER A 352 -4.67 14.92 6.22
N GLU A 353 -3.62 15.48 5.58
CA GLU A 353 -3.65 16.74 4.83
C GLU A 353 -3.78 16.48 3.33
N LEU A 354 -4.85 15.80 2.91
CA LEU A 354 -5.06 15.53 1.49
C LEU A 354 -5.79 16.72 0.84
N PRO A 355 -5.22 17.29 -0.24
CA PRO A 355 -5.89 18.37 -0.97
C PRO A 355 -7.19 17.85 -1.58
N GLY A 356 -8.29 18.59 -1.33
CA GLY A 356 -9.60 18.33 -1.90
C GLY A 356 -10.49 17.36 -1.13
N LEU A 357 -10.04 16.77 -0.03
CA LEU A 357 -10.94 16.12 0.91
C LEU A 357 -11.63 17.20 1.75
N SER A 358 -12.96 17.21 1.72
CA SER A 358 -13.73 18.18 2.47
C SER A 358 -13.51 17.98 3.97
N LEU A 359 -13.56 19.07 4.72
CA LEU A 359 -13.47 19.07 6.19
C LEU A 359 -14.53 18.18 6.85
N GLN A 360 -15.60 17.84 6.13
CA GLN A 360 -16.67 16.95 6.60
C GLN A 360 -16.17 15.56 7.06
N TYR A 361 -15.09 15.05 6.45
CA TYR A 361 -14.52 13.76 6.84
C TYR A 361 -13.54 13.83 8.02
N GLN A 362 -13.23 15.03 8.50
CA GLN A 362 -12.23 15.23 9.56
C GLN A 362 -12.86 15.43 10.95
N GLY A 363 -14.20 15.60 11.01
CA GLY A 363 -14.91 15.91 12.25
C GLY A 363 -14.67 17.33 12.76
N PRO A 364 -15.39 17.77 13.81
CA PRO A 364 -15.19 19.05 14.44
C PRO A 364 -13.89 19.05 15.24
N GLY A 365 -13.00 19.99 14.98
CA GLY A 365 -11.75 20.16 15.71
C GLY A 365 -10.49 20.06 14.85
N LYS A 366 -9.36 19.89 15.52
CA LYS A 366 -8.06 19.67 14.79
C LYS A 366 -8.09 18.32 14.10
N PRO A 367 -7.65 18.24 12.83
CA PRO A 367 -7.57 16.97 12.13
C PRO A 367 -6.59 16.03 12.83
N LEU A 368 -6.97 14.76 12.96
CA LEU A 368 -6.09 13.72 13.50
C LEU A 368 -4.84 13.58 12.62
N ARG A 369 -3.69 13.49 13.25
CA ARG A 369 -2.39 13.40 12.54
C ARG A 369 -2.16 12.00 12.00
N GLY A 370 -1.96 11.90 10.68
CA GLY A 370 -1.51 10.67 10.01
C GLY A 370 0.01 10.48 10.10
N PHE A 371 0.51 9.39 9.49
CA PHE A 371 1.95 9.10 9.49
C PHE A 371 2.79 10.17 8.80
N VAL A 372 2.32 10.70 7.67
CA VAL A 372 3.04 11.77 6.94
C VAL A 372 3.27 12.99 7.83
N GLN A 373 2.26 13.40 8.62
CA GLN A 373 2.36 14.54 9.52
C GLN A 373 3.34 14.30 10.68
N ARG A 374 3.54 13.04 11.08
CA ARG A 374 4.55 12.68 12.11
C ARG A 374 5.96 12.69 11.56
N LEU A 375 6.15 12.41 10.28
CA LEU A 375 7.46 12.36 9.63
C LEU A 375 7.90 13.71 9.08
N LYS A 376 6.93 14.52 8.62
CA LYS A 376 7.13 15.80 7.92
C LYS A 376 7.49 16.95 8.90
N GLY A 377 8.28 17.90 8.40
CA GLY A 377 8.51 19.20 9.06
C GLY A 377 9.64 19.22 10.08
N LYS A 378 9.81 20.39 10.74
CA LYS A 378 10.90 20.64 11.71
C LYS A 378 10.77 19.77 12.97
N GLN A 379 9.53 19.51 13.40
CA GLN A 379 9.20 18.71 14.59
C GLN A 379 8.96 17.23 14.26
N GLY A 380 9.06 16.85 12.97
CA GLY A 380 8.89 15.48 12.52
C GLY A 380 10.06 14.58 12.95
N ARG A 381 9.87 13.27 12.82
CA ARG A 381 10.86 12.27 13.26
C ARG A 381 12.23 12.44 12.61
N PHE A 382 12.30 12.75 11.32
CA PHE A 382 13.59 12.92 10.64
C PHE A 382 14.37 14.12 11.13
N ARG A 383 13.77 15.30 11.16
CA ARG A 383 14.48 16.54 11.54
C ARG A 383 14.53 16.78 13.05
N GLY A 384 13.49 16.39 13.78
CA GLY A 384 13.34 16.68 15.21
C GLY A 384 13.87 15.60 16.15
N ASN A 385 14.02 14.34 15.68
CA ASN A 385 14.44 13.23 16.52
C ASN A 385 15.64 12.43 16.00
N LEU A 386 15.92 12.44 14.68
CA LEU A 386 17.02 11.69 14.08
C LEU A 386 18.20 12.60 13.73
N SER A 387 17.99 13.64 12.93
CA SER A 387 19.05 14.59 12.55
C SER A 387 19.45 15.51 13.71
N GLY A 388 18.50 15.87 14.57
CA GLY A 388 18.73 16.61 15.81
C GLY A 388 17.96 15.96 16.94
N LYS A 389 18.54 15.88 18.13
CA LYS A 389 17.95 15.29 19.34
C LYS A 389 18.12 16.23 20.52
N ARG A 390 17.20 16.19 21.48
CA ARG A 390 17.42 16.77 22.79
C ARG A 390 18.41 15.89 23.55
N VAL A 391 19.37 16.53 24.20
CA VAL A 391 20.42 15.89 24.98
C VAL A 391 20.42 16.40 26.43
N ASP A 392 20.81 15.52 27.34
CA ASP A 392 21.02 15.85 28.74
C ASP A 392 22.39 16.52 28.95
N PHE A 393 22.68 17.00 30.17
CA PHE A 393 23.93 17.64 30.54
C PHE A 393 24.29 18.86 29.67
N SER A 394 23.30 19.62 29.25
CA SER A 394 23.45 20.87 28.49
C SER A 394 22.99 22.07 29.29
N ALA A 395 23.66 23.20 29.12
CA ALA A 395 23.30 24.44 29.73
C ALA A 395 23.24 25.58 28.71
N ARG A 396 22.45 26.63 29.02
CA ARG A 396 22.36 27.85 28.21
C ARG A 396 22.30 29.05 29.12
N THR A 397 23.14 30.05 28.85
CA THR A 397 23.12 31.32 29.59
C THR A 397 23.25 32.49 28.63
N VAL A 398 22.98 33.69 29.13
CA VAL A 398 23.18 34.93 28.40
C VAL A 398 24.67 35.29 28.45
N ILE A 399 25.26 35.65 27.32
CA ILE A 399 26.60 36.18 27.22
C ILE A 399 26.46 37.70 27.34
N SER A 400 27.02 38.26 28.38
CA SER A 400 27.12 39.70 28.55
C SER A 400 28.43 40.20 27.94
N PRO A 401 28.47 41.37 27.26
CA PRO A 401 29.71 41.98 26.76
C PRO A 401 30.63 42.39 27.88
#